data_cef1efb8e83b3e7c202105006352bd38
#
_entry.id   cef1efb8e83b3e7c202105006352bd38
#
_cell.length_a   1.000
_cell.length_b   1.000
_cell.length_c   1.000
_cell.angle_alpha   90.00
_cell.angle_beta   90.00
_cell.angle_gamma   90.00
#
_symmetry.space_group_name_H-M   'P 1'
#
loop_
_entity.id
_entity.type
_entity.pdbx_description
1 polymer ?
#
loop_
_entity_poly.entity_id
_entity_poly.type
_entity_poly.pdbx_seq_one_letter_code
_entity_poly.pdbx_strand_id
1 'polypeptide(L)'
;MIRATVLRALVLTAAFAAALTPVTCLGEDSNRLPTKATKELPPELLSLLRQKNMPKHSPILVRLFKEEAELEVWKQDTTGRFQLLKTYPICRWSGDLGPKLQEGDRQAPEGFYTITPKLMNPNSSYYLAINMGFPNSFDKANNRDGNFLMIHGDCWSSGCYAMTDEQISEIYSLARDSFLGGRLSFQVQAYPFRMTPANLVRHRNNPSLAFWKMLKIGNDHFETTQLEPKVDVCNRLYVFDAQSPPNSSKPLVFNPNDKCPVFVVNPKIAQQALEKQRADEIEYARLLEDNVPAAPIYSGLDGGMNKIFLARFPGRVTLSKVMPYASHLPELPPIPWVNNDGSLTSKWFGTLF
;
A
#
# COMPACT_ATOMS: atom_id res chain seq x y z
N MET A 1 -39.88 -53.00 -89.42
CA MET A 1 -38.41 -52.98 -89.34
C MET A 1 -37.97 -51.59 -88.91
N ILE A 2 -37.80 -51.41 -87.65
CA ILE A 2 -37.33 -50.13 -87.16
C ILE A 2 -36.23 -50.42 -86.09
N ARG A 3 -35.03 -49.98 -86.40
CA ARG A 3 -33.86 -50.15 -85.52
C ARG A 3 -33.91 -49.09 -84.38
N ALA A 4 -33.83 -49.55 -83.15
CA ALA A 4 -33.68 -48.72 -82.01
C ALA A 4 -32.19 -48.47 -81.70
N THR A 5 -31.79 -47.21 -81.63
CA THR A 5 -30.43 -46.77 -81.28
C THR A 5 -30.41 -46.46 -79.82
N VAL A 6 -29.61 -47.19 -79.03
CA VAL A 6 -29.42 -46.96 -77.58
C VAL A 6 -28.31 -45.96 -77.40
N LEU A 7 -28.62 -44.83 -76.82
CA LEU A 7 -27.71 -43.77 -76.40
C LEU A 7 -27.24 -44.05 -74.94
N ARG A 8 -25.93 -44.36 -74.77
CA ARG A 8 -25.30 -44.49 -73.45
C ARG A 8 -24.87 -43.13 -72.94
N ALA A 9 -25.52 -42.68 -71.88
CA ALA A 9 -25.08 -41.50 -71.12
C ALA A 9 -23.99 -41.91 -70.14
N LEU A 10 -22.81 -41.28 -70.24
CA LEU A 10 -21.71 -41.39 -69.27
C LEU A 10 -22.00 -40.38 -68.12
N VAL A 11 -22.23 -40.90 -66.95
CA VAL A 11 -22.31 -40.03 -65.71
C VAL A 11 -20.91 -39.94 -65.10
N LEU A 12 -20.28 -38.76 -65.19
CA LEU A 12 -19.03 -38.43 -64.43
C LEU A 12 -19.42 -38.03 -63.05
N THR A 13 -19.15 -38.87 -62.09
CA THR A 13 -19.21 -38.50 -60.66
C THR A 13 -17.88 -37.83 -60.23
N ALA A 14 -17.91 -36.50 -60.07
CA ALA A 14 -16.80 -35.76 -59.47
C ALA A 14 -16.85 -35.93 -57.90
N ALA A 15 -15.94 -36.70 -57.37
CA ALA A 15 -15.75 -36.83 -55.95
C ALA A 15 -15.04 -35.55 -55.37
N PHE A 16 -15.79 -34.68 -54.67
CA PHE A 16 -15.24 -33.57 -53.92
C PHE A 16 -14.67 -34.12 -52.60
N ALA A 17 -13.35 -34.30 -52.53
CA ALA A 17 -12.66 -34.57 -51.28
C ALA A 17 -12.57 -33.26 -50.48
N ALA A 18 -13.49 -33.06 -49.55
CA ALA A 18 -13.39 -31.99 -48.54
C ALA A 18 -12.25 -32.34 -47.58
N ALA A 19 -11.12 -31.65 -47.69
CA ALA A 19 -10.03 -31.70 -46.72
C ALA A 19 -10.51 -31.03 -45.43
N LEU A 20 -10.93 -31.83 -44.44
CA LEU A 20 -11.14 -31.40 -43.05
C LEU A 20 -9.77 -31.11 -42.45
N THR A 21 -9.34 -29.83 -42.50
CA THR A 21 -8.25 -29.35 -41.65
C THR A 21 -8.76 -29.33 -40.21
N PRO A 22 -8.10 -30.02 -39.27
CA PRO A 22 -8.46 -29.86 -37.86
C PRO A 22 -8.15 -28.43 -37.46
N VAL A 23 -9.18 -27.64 -37.16
CA VAL A 23 -9.04 -26.39 -36.40
C VAL A 23 -8.63 -26.80 -34.99
N THR A 24 -7.32 -26.81 -34.72
CA THR A 24 -6.80 -26.88 -33.39
C THR A 24 -7.21 -25.57 -32.72
N CYS A 25 -8.35 -25.56 -31.98
CA CYS A 25 -8.60 -24.60 -30.95
C CYS A 25 -7.46 -24.78 -29.92
N LEU A 26 -6.44 -23.93 -30.03
CA LEU A 26 -5.52 -23.68 -28.93
C LEU A 26 -6.39 -23.05 -27.84
N GLY A 27 -6.95 -23.88 -26.97
CA GLY A 27 -7.53 -23.42 -25.73
C GLY A 27 -6.42 -22.63 -25.01
N GLU A 28 -6.58 -21.33 -24.89
CA GLU A 28 -5.75 -20.53 -24.00
C GLU A 28 -5.81 -21.22 -22.64
N ASP A 29 -4.64 -21.69 -22.20
CA ASP A 29 -4.48 -22.34 -20.91
C ASP A 29 -4.85 -21.31 -19.85
N SER A 30 -6.10 -21.37 -19.37
CA SER A 30 -6.69 -20.38 -18.44
C SER A 30 -5.92 -20.27 -17.10
N ASN A 31 -4.92 -21.16 -16.89
CA ASN A 31 -3.99 -21.16 -15.77
C ASN A 31 -2.68 -20.40 -16.05
N ARG A 32 -2.43 -19.94 -17.27
CA ARG A 32 -1.19 -19.23 -17.56
C ARG A 32 -1.33 -17.75 -17.22
N LEU A 33 -0.45 -17.25 -16.35
CA LEU A 33 -0.39 -15.83 -16.03
C LEU A 33 -0.13 -15.00 -17.31
N PRO A 34 -0.80 -13.84 -17.48
CA PRO A 34 -0.58 -12.98 -18.64
C PRO A 34 0.87 -12.48 -18.66
N THR A 35 1.43 -12.29 -19.85
CA THR A 35 2.82 -11.87 -20.08
C THR A 35 3.22 -10.63 -19.28
N LYS A 36 2.28 -9.68 -19.10
CA LYS A 36 2.52 -8.48 -18.28
C LYS A 36 2.85 -8.79 -16.80
N ALA A 37 2.29 -9.87 -16.26
CA ALA A 37 2.51 -10.29 -14.87
C ALA A 37 3.79 -11.12 -14.67
N THR A 38 4.33 -11.68 -15.76
CA THR A 38 5.56 -12.49 -15.75
C THR A 38 6.78 -11.73 -16.26
N LYS A 39 6.61 -10.45 -16.60
CA LYS A 39 7.68 -9.59 -17.12
C LYS A 39 8.87 -9.54 -16.15
N GLU A 40 10.07 -9.69 -16.71
CA GLU A 40 11.31 -9.57 -15.95
C GLU A 40 11.58 -8.11 -15.57
N LEU A 41 12.33 -7.92 -14.49
CA LEU A 41 12.78 -6.59 -14.06
C LEU A 41 13.71 -5.98 -15.14
N PRO A 42 13.60 -4.66 -15.40
CA PRO A 42 14.49 -3.97 -16.33
C PRO A 42 15.97 -4.13 -15.95
N PRO A 43 16.91 -4.17 -16.93
CA PRO A 43 18.33 -4.31 -16.66
C PRO A 43 18.90 -3.26 -15.70
N GLU A 44 18.39 -2.02 -15.77
CA GLU A 44 18.78 -0.91 -14.90
C GLU A 44 18.40 -1.21 -13.44
N LEU A 45 17.20 -1.74 -13.21
CA LEU A 45 16.73 -2.11 -11.87
C LEU A 45 17.49 -3.32 -11.33
N LEU A 46 17.79 -4.31 -12.18
CA LEU A 46 18.66 -5.44 -11.82
C LEU A 46 20.08 -4.98 -11.47
N SER A 47 20.62 -3.98 -12.17
CA SER A 47 21.91 -3.37 -11.85
C SER A 47 21.87 -2.65 -10.50
N LEU A 48 20.81 -1.88 -10.23
CA LEU A 48 20.60 -1.19 -8.96
C LEU A 48 20.51 -2.17 -7.77
N LEU A 49 19.81 -3.30 -7.95
CA LEU A 49 19.74 -4.37 -6.94
C LEU A 49 21.15 -4.88 -6.59
N ARG A 50 21.98 -5.15 -7.59
CA ARG A 50 23.37 -5.59 -7.37
C ARG A 50 24.20 -4.53 -6.65
N GLN A 51 24.12 -3.27 -7.08
CA GLN A 51 24.85 -2.16 -6.45
C GLN A 51 24.51 -1.98 -4.97
N LYS A 52 23.23 -2.23 -4.61
CA LYS A 52 22.73 -2.12 -3.23
C LYS A 52 22.84 -3.42 -2.43
N ASN A 53 23.46 -4.46 -2.96
CA ASN A 53 23.56 -5.78 -2.33
C ASN A 53 22.17 -6.36 -1.95
N MET A 54 21.16 -6.16 -2.79
CA MET A 54 19.81 -6.64 -2.61
C MET A 54 19.56 -7.88 -3.47
N PRO A 55 19.46 -9.09 -2.91
CA PRO A 55 19.12 -10.28 -3.69
C PRO A 55 17.79 -10.12 -4.43
N LYS A 56 17.68 -10.62 -5.68
CA LYS A 56 16.46 -10.49 -6.49
C LYS A 56 15.21 -10.94 -5.75
N HIS A 57 15.31 -12.03 -5.00
CA HIS A 57 14.19 -12.64 -4.29
C HIS A 57 14.10 -12.26 -2.80
N SER A 58 14.86 -11.26 -2.34
CA SER A 58 14.74 -10.81 -0.95
C SER A 58 13.43 -10.08 -0.70
N PRO A 59 12.97 -9.99 0.57
CA PRO A 59 11.75 -9.31 0.94
C PRO A 59 11.67 -7.86 0.46
N ILE A 60 10.44 -7.41 0.15
CA ILE A 60 10.14 -6.00 -0.09
C ILE A 60 9.22 -5.44 1.00
N LEU A 61 9.18 -4.12 1.10
CA LEU A 61 8.23 -3.32 1.86
C LEU A 61 7.91 -2.08 1.03
N VAL A 62 6.66 -1.65 1.04
CA VAL A 62 6.21 -0.48 0.27
C VAL A 62 5.78 0.63 1.22
N ARG A 63 6.18 1.87 0.94
CA ARG A 63 5.73 3.06 1.67
C ARG A 63 5.12 4.06 0.71
N LEU A 64 3.95 4.58 1.07
CA LEU A 64 3.17 5.54 0.29
C LEU A 64 3.07 6.86 1.07
N PHE A 65 3.26 7.98 0.38
CA PHE A 65 3.15 9.32 0.95
C PHE A 65 2.22 10.15 0.05
N LYS A 66 1.03 10.47 0.55
CA LYS A 66 0.00 11.15 -0.25
C LYS A 66 0.42 12.56 -0.66
N GLU A 67 0.85 13.40 0.29
CA GLU A 67 1.16 14.81 0.01
C GLU A 67 2.32 14.94 -0.98
N GLU A 68 3.36 14.13 -0.84
CA GLU A 68 4.49 14.08 -1.76
C GLU A 68 4.13 13.38 -3.08
N ALA A 69 3.03 12.62 -3.07
CA ALA A 69 2.62 11.73 -4.14
C ALA A 69 3.76 10.80 -4.57
N GLU A 70 4.33 10.08 -3.60
CA GLU A 70 5.45 9.18 -3.78
C GLU A 70 5.16 7.78 -3.23
N LEU A 71 5.60 6.77 -3.97
CA LEU A 71 5.64 5.37 -3.55
C LEU A 71 7.10 4.94 -3.49
N GLU A 72 7.55 4.48 -2.32
CA GLU A 72 8.87 3.93 -2.11
C GLU A 72 8.80 2.39 -2.06
N VAL A 73 9.69 1.73 -2.79
CA VAL A 73 9.95 0.31 -2.60
C VAL A 73 11.26 0.16 -1.84
N TRP A 74 11.15 -0.44 -0.69
CA TRP A 74 12.28 -0.84 0.17
C TRP A 74 12.51 -2.33 -0.01
N LYS A 75 13.75 -2.77 0.05
CA LYS A 75 14.11 -4.17 -0.14
C LYS A 75 15.21 -4.57 0.82
N GLN A 76 15.14 -5.80 1.33
CA GLN A 76 16.18 -6.31 2.21
C GLN A 76 17.48 -6.52 1.44
N ASP A 77 18.55 -5.99 2.00
CA ASP A 77 19.93 -6.28 1.59
C ASP A 77 20.45 -7.58 2.21
N THR A 78 21.71 -7.92 1.97
CA THR A 78 22.35 -9.11 2.51
C THR A 78 22.53 -9.08 4.04
N THR A 79 22.35 -7.94 4.71
CA THR A 79 22.36 -7.83 6.18
C THR A 79 20.99 -8.14 6.80
N GLY A 80 19.96 -8.31 5.97
CA GLY A 80 18.56 -8.52 6.40
C GLY A 80 17.84 -7.24 6.78
N ARG A 81 18.41 -6.06 6.51
CA ARG A 81 17.77 -4.77 6.73
C ARG A 81 17.17 -4.21 5.45
N PHE A 82 16.05 -3.53 5.60
CA PHE A 82 15.43 -2.83 4.48
C PHE A 82 16.22 -1.55 4.15
N GLN A 83 16.55 -1.40 2.88
CA GLN A 83 17.13 -0.19 2.31
C GLN A 83 16.22 0.32 1.19
N LEU A 84 16.20 1.62 0.98
CA LEU A 84 15.43 2.20 -0.12
C LEU A 84 16.00 1.73 -1.45
N LEU A 85 15.19 0.99 -2.21
CA LEU A 85 15.56 0.58 -3.57
C LEU A 85 15.26 1.70 -4.56
N LYS A 86 14.00 2.15 -4.63
CA LYS A 86 13.55 3.13 -5.61
C LYS A 86 12.32 3.89 -5.11
N THR A 87 12.25 5.18 -5.44
CA THR A 87 11.05 6.00 -5.26
C THR A 87 10.37 6.19 -6.61
N TYR A 88 9.07 5.93 -6.65
CA TYR A 88 8.20 6.10 -7.81
C TYR A 88 7.26 7.28 -7.57
N PRO A 89 7.20 8.26 -8.48
CA PRO A 89 6.17 9.29 -8.40
C PRO A 89 4.79 8.67 -8.64
N ILE A 90 3.84 8.91 -7.73
CA ILE A 90 2.45 8.48 -7.89
C ILE A 90 1.81 9.35 -8.97
N CYS A 91 1.24 8.70 -9.99
CA CYS A 91 0.56 9.40 -11.06
C CYS A 91 -0.69 10.10 -10.54
N ARG A 92 -1.51 9.40 -9.75
CA ARG A 92 -2.69 9.97 -9.11
C ARG A 92 -3.09 9.17 -7.86
N TRP A 93 -3.50 9.87 -6.82
CA TRP A 93 -4.25 9.30 -5.71
C TRP A 93 -5.52 10.13 -5.49
N SER A 94 -6.54 9.59 -4.82
CA SER A 94 -7.85 10.23 -4.69
C SER A 94 -8.19 10.58 -3.26
N GLY A 95 -9.04 11.59 -3.09
CA GLY A 95 -9.57 12.06 -1.82
C GLY A 95 -8.66 13.08 -1.13
N ASP A 96 -8.83 13.24 0.17
CA ASP A 96 -8.11 14.18 1.02
C ASP A 96 -6.96 13.49 1.78
N LEU A 97 -6.16 14.28 2.51
CA LEU A 97 -5.32 13.74 3.57
C LEU A 97 -6.21 13.29 4.72
N GLY A 98 -6.01 12.08 5.18
CA GLY A 98 -6.82 11.41 6.19
C GLY A 98 -7.18 9.99 5.81
N PRO A 99 -7.71 9.21 6.76
CA PRO A 99 -8.09 7.82 6.53
C PRO A 99 -9.30 7.70 5.59
N LYS A 100 -9.40 6.58 4.91
CA LYS A 100 -10.65 6.16 4.28
C LYS A 100 -11.63 5.74 5.36
N LEU A 101 -12.90 6.19 5.25
CA LEU A 101 -13.93 5.95 6.24
C LEU A 101 -15.05 5.01 5.74
N GLN A 102 -15.53 5.22 4.53
CA GLN A 102 -16.69 4.49 4.01
C GLN A 102 -16.60 4.23 2.51
N GLU A 103 -17.35 3.25 2.05
CA GLU A 103 -17.46 2.99 0.61
C GLU A 103 -18.01 4.22 -0.13
N GLY A 104 -17.46 4.50 -1.30
CA GLY A 104 -17.89 5.65 -2.12
C GLY A 104 -17.29 7.00 -1.74
N ASP A 105 -16.56 7.14 -0.63
CA ASP A 105 -15.89 8.39 -0.23
C ASP A 105 -14.72 8.80 -1.13
N ARG A 106 -14.34 7.96 -2.08
CA ARG A 106 -13.23 8.15 -3.04
C ARG A 106 -11.87 8.40 -2.38
N GLN A 107 -11.74 8.04 -1.10
CA GLN A 107 -10.56 8.28 -0.28
C GLN A 107 -9.54 7.16 -0.43
N ALA A 108 -8.29 7.49 -0.77
CA ALA A 108 -7.17 6.55 -0.70
C ALA A 108 -6.83 6.24 0.76
N PRO A 109 -6.68 4.96 1.16
CA PRO A 109 -6.52 4.56 2.55
C PRO A 109 -5.14 4.92 3.09
N GLU A 110 -5.09 5.20 4.41
CA GLU A 110 -3.87 5.36 5.20
C GLU A 110 -3.83 4.30 6.30
N GLY A 111 -2.65 3.74 6.57
CA GLY A 111 -2.46 2.69 7.58
C GLY A 111 -1.44 1.64 7.18
N PHE A 112 -1.48 0.49 7.86
CA PHE A 112 -0.58 -0.64 7.65
C PHE A 112 -1.35 -1.82 7.07
N TYR A 113 -0.94 -2.29 5.89
CA TYR A 113 -1.63 -3.33 5.14
C TYR A 113 -0.68 -4.49 4.84
N THR A 114 -1.19 -5.71 4.89
CA THR A 114 -0.43 -6.93 4.62
C THR A 114 -0.85 -7.49 3.27
N ILE A 115 0.08 -7.55 2.33
CA ILE A 115 -0.17 -8.04 0.98
C ILE A 115 0.30 -9.49 0.88
N THR A 116 -0.60 -10.36 0.49
CA THR A 116 -0.32 -11.78 0.17
C THR A 116 -0.37 -12.01 -1.34
N PRO A 117 0.13 -13.15 -1.86
CA PRO A 117 0.02 -13.49 -3.27
C PRO A 117 -1.41 -13.42 -3.83
N LYS A 118 -2.42 -13.70 -3.01
CA LYS A 118 -3.85 -13.65 -3.40
C LYS A 118 -4.35 -12.23 -3.70
N LEU A 119 -3.65 -11.22 -3.21
CA LEU A 119 -3.97 -9.80 -3.44
C LEU A 119 -3.31 -9.23 -4.70
N MET A 120 -2.47 -10.03 -5.37
CA MET A 120 -1.87 -9.70 -6.66
C MET A 120 -2.88 -9.97 -7.78
N ASN A 121 -3.27 -8.94 -8.53
CA ASN A 121 -4.22 -9.08 -9.65
C ASN A 121 -3.51 -8.94 -11.02
N PRO A 122 -3.17 -10.05 -11.68
CA PRO A 122 -2.53 -10.04 -12.99
C PRO A 122 -3.48 -9.65 -14.11
N ASN A 123 -4.79 -9.78 -13.90
CA ASN A 123 -5.84 -9.57 -14.92
C ASN A 123 -6.58 -8.23 -14.70
N SER A 124 -5.93 -7.27 -14.04
CA SER A 124 -6.54 -5.97 -13.82
C SER A 124 -6.86 -5.26 -15.15
N SER A 125 -8.03 -4.61 -15.22
CA SER A 125 -8.38 -3.68 -16.29
C SER A 125 -7.49 -2.43 -16.31
N TYR A 126 -6.84 -2.13 -15.19
CA TYR A 126 -5.85 -1.07 -15.05
C TYR A 126 -4.43 -1.62 -15.17
N TYR A 127 -4.16 -2.38 -16.21
CA TYR A 127 -2.92 -3.06 -16.53
C TYR A 127 -2.57 -4.14 -15.50
N LEU A 128 -1.99 -3.83 -14.38
CA LEU A 128 -1.70 -4.70 -13.22
C LEU A 128 -2.18 -4.02 -11.96
N ALA A 129 -2.57 -4.79 -10.94
CA ALA A 129 -2.97 -4.22 -9.66
C ALA A 129 -2.53 -5.08 -8.47
N ILE A 130 -2.31 -4.41 -7.35
CA ILE A 130 -2.07 -5.01 -6.03
C ILE A 130 -3.18 -4.48 -5.13
N ASN A 131 -4.08 -5.36 -4.67
CA ASN A 131 -5.11 -4.99 -3.71
C ASN A 131 -4.44 -4.73 -2.35
N MET A 132 -4.76 -3.61 -1.73
CA MET A 132 -4.18 -3.21 -0.45
C MET A 132 -4.68 -4.04 0.74
N GLY A 133 -5.75 -4.84 0.55
CA GLY A 133 -6.35 -5.61 1.65
C GLY A 133 -7.14 -4.73 2.62
N PHE A 134 -7.61 -3.57 2.17
CA PHE A 134 -8.55 -2.72 2.93
C PHE A 134 -9.95 -3.36 2.92
N PRO A 135 -10.74 -3.28 4.03
CA PRO A 135 -10.36 -2.81 5.35
C PRO A 135 -9.56 -3.88 6.14
N ASN A 136 -8.48 -3.45 6.81
CA ASN A 136 -7.73 -4.30 7.72
C ASN A 136 -8.43 -4.43 9.10
N SER A 137 -7.79 -5.07 10.08
CA SER A 137 -8.36 -5.26 11.42
C SER A 137 -8.61 -3.94 12.15
N PHE A 138 -7.72 -2.96 11.98
CA PHE A 138 -7.87 -1.62 12.56
C PHE A 138 -9.05 -0.87 11.92
N ASP A 139 -9.15 -0.90 10.60
CA ASP A 139 -10.22 -0.24 9.87
C ASP A 139 -11.58 -0.79 10.28
N LYS A 140 -11.72 -2.12 10.33
CA LYS A 140 -12.95 -2.80 10.77
C LYS A 140 -13.32 -2.45 12.21
N ALA A 141 -12.36 -2.44 13.13
CA ALA A 141 -12.60 -2.06 14.52
C ALA A 141 -13.05 -0.60 14.65
N ASN A 142 -12.64 0.26 13.72
CA ASN A 142 -13.05 1.67 13.67
C ASN A 142 -14.24 1.93 12.75
N ASN A 143 -15.02 0.89 12.39
CA ASN A 143 -16.22 0.97 11.54
C ASN A 143 -15.95 1.60 10.18
N ARG A 144 -14.77 1.34 9.60
CA ARG A 144 -14.40 1.77 8.26
C ARG A 144 -14.72 0.65 7.28
N ASP A 145 -15.25 1.01 6.12
CA ASP A 145 -15.59 0.07 5.06
C ASP A 145 -15.18 0.54 3.67
N GLY A 146 -15.26 -0.36 2.70
CA GLY A 146 -14.96 -0.14 1.30
C GLY A 146 -14.28 -1.35 0.68
N ASN A 147 -14.23 -1.34 -0.65
CA ASN A 147 -13.72 -2.45 -1.45
C ASN A 147 -12.78 -1.96 -2.55
N PHE A 148 -11.98 -2.89 -3.10
CA PHE A 148 -11.18 -2.71 -4.31
C PHE A 148 -10.22 -1.52 -4.29
N LEU A 149 -9.61 -1.25 -3.12
CA LEU A 149 -8.57 -0.22 -3.02
C LEU A 149 -7.23 -0.82 -3.40
N MET A 150 -6.61 -0.28 -4.43
CA MET A 150 -5.46 -0.89 -5.10
C MET A 150 -4.33 0.09 -5.36
N ILE A 151 -3.13 -0.45 -5.52
CA ILE A 151 -2.03 0.16 -6.25
C ILE A 151 -2.09 -0.43 -7.66
N HIS A 152 -2.26 0.38 -8.72
CA HIS A 152 -2.52 -0.10 -10.08
C HIS A 152 -1.94 0.82 -11.16
N GLY A 153 -1.95 0.38 -12.41
CA GLY A 153 -1.57 1.17 -13.59
C GLY A 153 -2.65 2.15 -14.07
N ASP A 154 -2.50 2.63 -15.32
CA ASP A 154 -3.47 3.47 -16.04
C ASP A 154 -3.68 4.90 -15.48
N CYS A 155 -2.90 5.36 -14.51
CA CYS A 155 -2.89 6.76 -14.09
C CYS A 155 -4.26 7.40 -13.77
N TRP A 156 -5.28 6.58 -13.45
CA TRP A 156 -6.64 7.00 -13.11
C TRP A 156 -7.02 6.48 -11.73
N SER A 157 -7.55 7.32 -10.85
CA SER A 157 -7.91 6.92 -9.50
C SER A 157 -9.30 7.40 -9.07
N SER A 158 -9.98 6.54 -8.29
CA SER A 158 -11.22 6.83 -7.56
C SER A 158 -11.20 6.12 -6.20
N GLY A 159 -10.19 6.42 -5.37
CA GLY A 159 -9.93 5.78 -4.08
C GLY A 159 -8.66 4.94 -4.04
N CYS A 160 -7.91 4.87 -5.13
CA CYS A 160 -6.70 4.06 -5.29
C CYS A 160 -5.42 4.90 -5.34
N TYR A 161 -4.28 4.20 -5.43
CA TYR A 161 -2.98 4.76 -5.78
C TYR A 161 -2.63 4.34 -7.21
N ALA A 162 -2.82 5.25 -8.17
CA ALA A 162 -2.57 4.98 -9.58
C ALA A 162 -1.12 5.33 -9.96
N MET A 163 -0.46 4.37 -10.59
CA MET A 163 0.89 4.46 -11.14
C MET A 163 0.81 4.49 -12.67
N THR A 164 1.91 4.71 -13.36
CA THR A 164 1.97 4.37 -14.79
C THR A 164 2.08 2.86 -14.98
N ASP A 165 1.81 2.36 -16.18
CA ASP A 165 1.90 0.92 -16.49
C ASP A 165 3.32 0.39 -16.31
N GLU A 166 4.33 1.18 -16.65
CA GLU A 166 5.73 0.83 -16.46
C GLU A 166 6.08 0.73 -14.98
N GLN A 167 5.62 1.69 -14.17
CA GLN A 167 5.90 1.70 -12.74
C GLN A 167 5.24 0.53 -12.03
N ILE A 168 3.94 0.27 -12.29
CA ILE A 168 3.27 -0.87 -11.67
C ILE A 168 3.86 -2.20 -12.15
N SER A 169 4.34 -2.28 -13.39
CA SER A 169 5.04 -3.47 -13.90
C SER A 169 6.29 -3.79 -13.07
N GLU A 170 7.11 -2.79 -12.76
CA GLU A 170 8.29 -2.97 -11.91
C GLU A 170 7.92 -3.35 -10.48
N ILE A 171 6.97 -2.63 -9.87
CA ILE A 171 6.51 -2.87 -8.48
C ILE A 171 5.89 -4.27 -8.35
N TYR A 172 5.06 -4.67 -9.33
CA TYR A 172 4.44 -5.99 -9.37
C TYR A 172 5.49 -7.10 -9.49
N SER A 173 6.50 -6.91 -10.35
CA SER A 173 7.58 -7.88 -10.54
C SER A 173 8.45 -8.00 -9.29
N LEU A 174 8.76 -6.89 -8.60
CA LEU A 174 9.47 -6.91 -7.31
C LEU A 174 8.68 -7.65 -6.22
N ALA A 175 7.36 -7.45 -6.16
CA ALA A 175 6.47 -8.17 -5.24
C ALA A 175 6.43 -9.67 -5.57
N ARG A 176 6.21 -10.03 -6.83
CA ARG A 176 6.24 -11.43 -7.31
C ARG A 176 7.56 -12.11 -6.95
N ASP A 177 8.68 -11.45 -7.25
CA ASP A 177 10.02 -12.02 -6.99
C ASP A 177 10.27 -12.21 -5.48
N SER A 178 9.74 -11.33 -4.62
CA SER A 178 9.77 -11.49 -3.17
C SER A 178 8.98 -12.74 -2.72
N PHE A 179 7.81 -12.98 -3.30
CA PHE A 179 7.03 -14.20 -3.03
C PHE A 179 7.73 -15.46 -3.53
N LEU A 180 8.34 -15.41 -4.71
CA LEU A 180 9.17 -16.52 -5.23
C LEU A 180 10.38 -16.82 -4.33
N GLY A 181 10.83 -15.86 -3.54
CA GLY A 181 11.85 -16.02 -2.49
C GLY A 181 11.33 -16.67 -1.20
N GLY A 182 10.07 -17.12 -1.17
CA GLY A 182 9.46 -17.82 -0.04
C GLY A 182 8.76 -16.91 0.98
N ARG A 183 8.63 -15.61 0.71
CA ARG A 183 7.83 -14.73 1.58
C ARG A 183 6.34 -15.01 1.40
N LEU A 184 5.62 -15.08 2.53
CA LEU A 184 4.16 -15.28 2.53
C LEU A 184 3.40 -13.97 2.35
N SER A 185 4.02 -12.84 2.71
CA SER A 185 3.45 -11.51 2.62
C SER A 185 4.53 -10.43 2.62
N PHE A 186 4.16 -9.21 2.24
CA PHE A 186 4.92 -8.00 2.51
C PHE A 186 3.99 -6.89 3.03
N GLN A 187 4.56 -5.90 3.69
CA GLN A 187 3.81 -4.79 4.28
C GLN A 187 3.75 -3.59 3.33
N VAL A 188 2.57 -2.95 3.27
CA VAL A 188 2.37 -1.61 2.73
C VAL A 188 2.06 -0.66 3.87
N GLN A 189 2.83 0.41 3.98
CA GLN A 189 2.67 1.50 4.94
C GLN A 189 2.21 2.75 4.18
N ALA A 190 0.96 3.15 4.34
CA ALA A 190 0.38 4.30 3.67
C ALA A 190 0.21 5.46 4.64
N TYR A 191 0.84 6.59 4.32
CA TYR A 191 0.92 7.78 5.15
C TYR A 191 0.31 9.01 4.46
N PRO A 192 -0.18 9.99 5.22
CA PRO A 192 -0.65 11.26 4.65
C PRO A 192 0.49 12.06 4.00
N PHE A 193 1.65 12.05 4.63
CA PHE A 193 2.88 12.75 4.27
C PHE A 193 4.07 12.07 4.94
N ARG A 194 5.29 12.50 4.63
CA ARG A 194 6.48 12.06 5.37
C ARG A 194 6.36 12.46 6.84
N MET A 195 6.46 11.48 7.75
CA MET A 195 6.11 11.60 9.17
C MET A 195 7.16 12.38 9.97
N THR A 196 7.52 13.57 9.49
CA THR A 196 8.48 14.49 10.12
C THR A 196 7.79 15.45 11.09
N PRO A 197 8.49 15.99 12.12
CA PRO A 197 7.96 17.04 12.99
C PRO A 197 7.42 18.24 12.21
N ALA A 198 8.12 18.69 11.18
CA ALA A 198 7.71 19.82 10.36
C ALA A 198 6.35 19.60 9.68
N ASN A 199 6.13 18.43 9.10
CA ASN A 199 4.84 18.11 8.48
C ASN A 199 3.73 17.97 9.53
N LEU A 200 4.01 17.37 10.69
CA LEU A 200 3.04 17.29 11.78
C LEU A 200 2.65 18.70 12.31
N VAL A 201 3.62 19.62 12.44
CA VAL A 201 3.35 21.02 12.82
C VAL A 201 2.53 21.72 11.74
N ARG A 202 2.86 21.54 10.46
CA ARG A 202 2.08 22.10 9.35
C ARG A 202 0.62 21.63 9.37
N HIS A 203 0.39 20.38 9.69
CA HIS A 203 -0.94 19.77 9.72
C HIS A 203 -1.59 19.69 11.11
N ARG A 204 -1.09 20.46 12.10
CA ARG A 204 -1.54 20.42 13.51
C ARG A 204 -3.03 20.64 13.74
N ASN A 205 -3.66 21.38 12.84
CA ASN A 205 -5.09 21.70 12.93
C ASN A 205 -6.00 20.65 12.24
N ASN A 206 -5.41 19.62 11.62
CA ASN A 206 -6.19 18.61 10.93
C ASN A 206 -6.80 17.63 11.94
N PRO A 207 -8.09 17.30 11.82
CA PRO A 207 -8.76 16.36 12.75
C PRO A 207 -8.18 14.95 12.71
N SER A 208 -7.47 14.56 11.66
CA SER A 208 -6.77 13.27 11.58
C SER A 208 -5.42 13.23 12.33
N LEU A 209 -5.01 14.33 12.99
CA LEU A 209 -3.69 14.44 13.62
C LEU A 209 -3.44 13.31 14.63
N ALA A 210 -4.43 12.98 15.48
CA ALA A 210 -4.31 11.89 16.45
C ALA A 210 -4.05 10.54 15.75
N PHE A 211 -4.77 10.25 14.67
CA PHE A 211 -4.54 9.05 13.85
C PHE A 211 -3.13 9.06 13.22
N TRP A 212 -2.68 10.18 12.72
CA TRP A 212 -1.35 10.31 12.12
C TRP A 212 -0.22 10.15 13.15
N LYS A 213 -0.40 10.66 14.36
CA LYS A 213 0.55 10.42 15.45
C LYS A 213 0.66 8.93 15.80
N MET A 214 -0.44 8.20 15.77
CA MET A 214 -0.42 6.74 15.92
C MET A 214 0.32 6.05 14.77
N LEU A 215 0.08 6.47 13.50
CA LEU A 215 0.83 5.94 12.35
C LEU A 215 2.33 6.23 12.48
N LYS A 216 2.69 7.41 13.03
CA LYS A 216 4.09 7.79 13.25
C LYS A 216 4.83 6.81 14.15
N ILE A 217 4.18 6.20 15.13
CA ILE A 217 4.84 5.20 15.99
C ILE A 217 5.39 4.05 15.15
N GLY A 218 4.58 3.47 14.26
CA GLY A 218 5.05 2.41 13.37
C GLY A 218 6.09 2.88 12.35
N ASN A 219 5.95 4.12 11.85
CA ASN A 219 6.98 4.75 11.03
C ASN A 219 8.33 4.82 11.76
N ASP A 220 8.34 5.28 13.01
CA ASP A 220 9.56 5.44 13.81
C ASP A 220 10.22 4.09 14.12
N HIS A 221 9.43 3.05 14.40
CA HIS A 221 9.93 1.69 14.53
C HIS A 221 10.67 1.23 13.25
N PHE A 222 10.08 1.48 12.08
CA PHE A 222 10.72 1.14 10.82
C PHE A 222 11.98 1.98 10.57
N GLU A 223 11.92 3.29 10.71
CA GLU A 223 13.03 4.19 10.40
C GLU A 223 14.26 3.97 11.30
N THR A 224 14.03 3.63 12.56
CA THR A 224 15.14 3.38 13.50
C THR A 224 15.74 2.00 13.38
N THR A 225 14.94 1.00 13.00
CA THR A 225 15.39 -0.39 12.93
C THR A 225 15.73 -0.86 11.54
N GLN A 226 15.10 -0.26 10.51
CA GLN A 226 15.09 -0.78 9.13
C GLN A 226 14.58 -2.22 9.04
N LEU A 227 13.69 -2.60 9.96
CA LEU A 227 12.96 -3.87 9.96
C LEU A 227 11.47 -3.60 9.77
N GLU A 228 10.77 -4.54 9.13
CA GLU A 228 9.31 -4.50 9.03
C GLU A 228 8.71 -4.59 10.44
N PRO A 229 7.98 -3.54 10.92
CA PRO A 229 7.35 -3.60 12.23
C PRO A 229 6.22 -4.64 12.21
N LYS A 230 6.19 -5.49 13.25
CA LYS A 230 5.03 -6.33 13.48
C LYS A 230 3.85 -5.46 13.90
N VAL A 231 2.72 -5.61 13.24
CA VAL A 231 1.52 -4.80 13.48
C VAL A 231 0.39 -5.68 14.01
N ASP A 232 -0.09 -5.32 15.18
CA ASP A 232 -1.28 -5.91 15.80
C ASP A 232 -2.31 -4.80 16.10
N VAL A 233 -3.52 -5.18 16.51
CA VAL A 233 -4.60 -4.23 16.84
C VAL A 233 -5.32 -4.67 18.10
N CYS A 234 -5.49 -3.77 19.06
CA CYS A 234 -6.34 -3.93 20.23
C CYS A 234 -6.87 -2.58 20.70
N ASN A 235 -7.98 -2.57 21.40
CA ASN A 235 -8.65 -1.33 21.83
C ASN A 235 -8.83 -0.31 20.69
N ARG A 236 -9.04 -0.82 19.45
CA ARG A 236 -9.20 -0.03 18.22
C ARG A 236 -7.97 0.79 17.83
N LEU A 237 -6.78 0.42 18.32
CA LEU A 237 -5.51 1.08 18.08
C LEU A 237 -4.49 0.11 17.49
N TYR A 238 -3.58 0.63 16.67
CA TYR A 238 -2.40 -0.13 16.25
C TYR A 238 -1.45 -0.36 17.42
N VAL A 239 -0.84 -1.53 17.44
CA VAL A 239 0.24 -1.91 18.36
C VAL A 239 1.41 -2.43 17.53
N PHE A 240 2.63 -1.99 17.86
CA PHE A 240 3.82 -2.29 17.07
C PHE A 240 4.82 -3.13 17.88
N ASP A 241 5.39 -4.15 17.22
CA ASP A 241 6.47 -5.00 17.73
C ASP A 241 6.18 -5.66 19.09
N ALA A 242 4.90 -5.89 19.37
CA ALA A 242 4.48 -6.53 20.62
C ALA A 242 4.93 -7.98 20.70
N GLN A 243 5.46 -8.37 21.85
CA GLN A 243 5.91 -9.71 22.20
C GLN A 243 5.31 -10.15 23.53
N SER A 244 5.20 -11.46 23.73
CA SER A 244 4.81 -12.00 25.04
C SER A 244 5.82 -11.58 26.10
N PRO A 245 5.34 -11.21 27.31
CA PRO A 245 6.24 -10.94 28.43
C PRO A 245 7.13 -12.16 28.74
N PRO A 246 8.35 -11.96 29.22
CA PRO A 246 9.17 -13.06 29.73
C PRO A 246 8.38 -13.92 30.73
N ASN A 247 8.53 -15.23 30.64
CA ASN A 247 7.84 -16.20 31.48
C ASN A 247 6.31 -16.27 31.33
N SER A 248 5.73 -15.67 30.29
CA SER A 248 4.31 -15.86 29.98
C SER A 248 4.07 -17.27 29.43
N SER A 249 3.23 -18.04 30.08
CA SER A 249 2.78 -19.36 29.58
C SER A 249 1.63 -19.25 28.56
N LYS A 250 1.03 -18.07 28.43
CA LYS A 250 -0.11 -17.84 27.52
C LYS A 250 0.37 -17.20 26.22
N PRO A 251 -0.15 -17.63 25.06
CA PRO A 251 0.14 -16.98 23.80
C PRO A 251 -0.40 -15.54 23.82
N LEU A 252 0.32 -14.63 23.20
CA LEU A 252 -0.13 -13.25 23.03
C LEU A 252 -1.15 -13.21 21.88
N VAL A 253 -2.40 -12.95 22.21
CA VAL A 253 -3.51 -12.85 21.27
C VAL A 253 -4.13 -11.46 21.36
N PHE A 254 -4.24 -10.79 20.21
CA PHE A 254 -4.86 -9.49 20.09
C PHE A 254 -6.27 -9.62 19.50
N ASN A 255 -7.24 -8.95 20.13
CA ASN A 255 -8.56 -8.72 19.57
C ASN A 255 -8.72 -7.23 19.32
N PRO A 256 -9.04 -6.81 18.09
CA PRO A 256 -9.10 -5.39 17.73
C PRO A 256 -10.05 -4.54 18.58
N ASN A 257 -11.13 -5.13 19.11
CA ASN A 257 -12.14 -4.43 19.90
C ASN A 257 -11.92 -4.52 21.42
N ASP A 258 -11.06 -5.44 21.87
CA ASP A 258 -10.87 -5.68 23.30
C ASP A 258 -9.70 -4.87 23.85
N LYS A 259 -9.67 -4.73 25.18
CA LYS A 259 -8.53 -4.16 25.89
C LYS A 259 -7.25 -4.92 25.52
N CYS A 260 -6.16 -4.16 25.34
CA CYS A 260 -4.88 -4.76 24.98
C CYS A 260 -4.40 -5.74 26.06
N PRO A 261 -3.91 -6.91 25.67
CA PRO A 261 -3.23 -7.81 26.59
C PRO A 261 -1.93 -7.17 27.10
N VAL A 262 -1.38 -7.69 28.18
CA VAL A 262 -0.04 -7.28 28.63
C VAL A 262 0.98 -7.79 27.63
N PHE A 263 1.80 -6.90 27.09
CA PHE A 263 2.87 -7.21 26.15
C PHE A 263 4.12 -6.39 26.44
N VAL A 264 5.23 -6.77 25.86
CA VAL A 264 6.49 -6.01 25.91
C VAL A 264 6.96 -5.74 24.46
N VAL A 265 7.79 -4.75 24.28
CA VAL A 265 8.53 -4.51 23.03
C VAL A 265 10.00 -4.83 23.29
N ASN A 266 10.70 -5.36 22.29
CA ASN A 266 12.13 -5.61 22.42
C ASN A 266 12.83 -4.34 22.95
N PRO A 267 13.60 -4.39 24.06
CA PRO A 267 14.17 -3.21 24.70
C PRO A 267 15.02 -2.34 23.77
N LYS A 268 15.76 -2.96 22.83
CA LYS A 268 16.55 -2.22 21.86
C LYS A 268 15.68 -1.43 20.88
N ILE A 269 14.60 -2.05 20.38
CA ILE A 269 13.64 -1.37 19.47
C ILE A 269 12.94 -0.25 20.24
N ALA A 270 12.45 -0.54 21.44
CA ALA A 270 11.77 0.44 22.29
C ALA A 270 12.66 1.66 22.59
N GLN A 271 13.93 1.43 22.94
CA GLN A 271 14.88 2.51 23.19
C GLN A 271 15.11 3.38 21.96
N GLN A 272 15.42 2.76 20.80
CA GLN A 272 15.67 3.47 19.55
C GLN A 272 14.44 4.31 19.13
N ALA A 273 13.25 3.72 19.18
CA ALA A 273 12.02 4.42 18.86
C ALA A 273 11.75 5.60 19.83
N LEU A 274 11.97 5.40 21.14
CA LEU A 274 11.81 6.43 22.16
C LEU A 274 12.78 7.60 21.95
N GLU A 275 14.05 7.32 21.67
CA GLU A 275 15.05 8.35 21.39
C GLU A 275 14.65 9.21 20.19
N LYS A 276 14.19 8.57 19.09
CA LYS A 276 13.67 9.29 17.92
C LYS A 276 12.45 10.13 18.28
N GLN A 277 11.48 9.56 18.99
CA GLN A 277 10.24 10.27 19.38
C GLN A 277 10.55 11.50 20.24
N ARG A 278 11.45 11.38 21.21
CA ARG A 278 11.88 12.53 22.03
C ARG A 278 12.55 13.63 21.21
N ALA A 279 13.44 13.25 20.30
CA ALA A 279 14.07 14.21 19.40
C ALA A 279 13.04 14.92 18.50
N ASP A 280 12.08 14.17 17.98
CA ASP A 280 11.00 14.71 17.15
C ASP A 280 10.03 15.60 17.94
N GLU A 281 9.76 15.31 19.22
CA GLU A 281 8.94 16.17 20.09
C GLU A 281 9.63 17.51 20.40
N ILE A 282 10.93 17.48 20.67
CA ILE A 282 11.72 18.72 20.87
C ILE A 282 11.66 19.58 19.60
N GLU A 283 11.86 18.98 18.45
CA GLU A 283 11.79 19.69 17.17
C GLU A 283 10.36 20.18 16.86
N TYR A 284 9.34 19.39 17.17
CA TYR A 284 7.94 19.78 17.03
C TYR A 284 7.62 21.03 17.89
N ALA A 285 8.05 21.05 19.17
CA ALA A 285 7.86 22.18 20.06
C ALA A 285 8.60 23.42 19.56
N ARG A 286 9.86 23.27 19.12
CA ARG A 286 10.64 24.37 18.53
C ARG A 286 9.95 24.98 17.31
N LEU A 287 9.44 24.16 16.40
CA LEU A 287 8.73 24.62 15.20
C LEU A 287 7.40 25.33 15.52
N LEU A 288 6.75 24.97 16.62
CA LEU A 288 5.58 25.70 17.13
C LEU A 288 5.98 27.08 17.66
N GLU A 289 7.07 27.18 18.43
CA GLU A 289 7.62 28.45 18.93
C GLU A 289 8.06 29.37 17.79
N ASP A 290 8.63 28.80 16.73
CA ASP A 290 9.00 29.52 15.50
C ASP A 290 7.78 29.96 14.68
N ASN A 291 6.56 29.69 15.14
CA ASN A 291 5.30 30.04 14.48
C ASN A 291 5.20 29.52 13.02
N VAL A 292 5.71 28.31 12.75
CA VAL A 292 5.56 27.70 11.42
C VAL A 292 4.09 27.70 11.02
N PRO A 293 3.71 28.23 9.84
CA PRO A 293 2.32 28.34 9.43
C PRO A 293 1.65 26.97 9.33
N ALA A 294 0.41 26.87 9.85
CA ALA A 294 -0.41 25.69 9.62
C ALA A 294 -0.84 25.62 8.15
N ALA A 295 -0.83 24.43 7.59
CA ALA A 295 -1.40 24.18 6.27
C ALA A 295 -2.93 24.34 6.34
N PRO A 296 -3.57 24.87 5.27
CA PRO A 296 -5.01 24.91 5.19
C PRO A 296 -5.56 23.49 5.15
N ILE A 297 -6.74 23.30 5.77
CA ILE A 297 -7.47 22.04 5.71
C ILE A 297 -8.34 22.09 4.45
N TYR A 298 -8.08 21.18 3.55
CA TYR A 298 -8.92 20.99 2.37
C TYR A 298 -9.86 19.83 2.59
N SER A 299 -11.06 19.91 2.04
CA SER A 299 -12.01 18.80 2.00
C SER A 299 -12.61 18.69 0.61
N GLY A 300 -12.91 17.44 0.20
CA GLY A 300 -13.46 17.14 -1.11
C GLY A 300 -12.45 17.34 -2.24
N LEU A 301 -11.15 17.17 -1.96
CA LEU A 301 -10.12 17.13 -2.99
C LEU A 301 -10.32 15.90 -3.88
N ASP A 302 -10.06 16.07 -5.15
CA ASP A 302 -9.98 14.96 -6.10
C ASP A 302 -8.60 14.27 -6.04
N GLY A 303 -7.98 14.28 -4.86
CA GLY A 303 -6.68 13.70 -4.60
C GLY A 303 -5.49 14.56 -4.98
N GLY A 304 -4.36 13.89 -5.22
CA GLY A 304 -3.11 14.52 -5.60
C GLY A 304 -2.39 13.80 -6.73
N MET A 305 -1.39 14.47 -7.24
CA MET A 305 -0.54 14.00 -8.33
C MET A 305 0.89 14.47 -8.07
N ASN A 306 1.88 13.65 -8.36
CA ASN A 306 3.26 14.10 -8.29
C ASN A 306 3.52 15.23 -9.28
N LYS A 307 4.35 16.20 -8.89
CA LYS A 307 4.70 17.39 -9.70
C LYS A 307 5.16 17.06 -11.13
N ILE A 308 5.78 15.92 -11.35
CA ILE A 308 6.23 15.46 -12.67
C ILE A 308 5.02 15.24 -13.60
N PHE A 309 3.93 14.71 -13.08
CA PHE A 309 2.70 14.46 -13.83
C PHE A 309 1.84 15.72 -13.92
N LEU A 310 1.84 16.57 -12.89
CA LEU A 310 1.17 17.88 -12.94
C LEU A 310 1.65 18.72 -14.13
N ALA A 311 2.95 18.71 -14.40
CA ALA A 311 3.52 19.40 -15.53
C ALA A 311 3.06 18.84 -16.91
N ARG A 312 2.74 17.53 -16.95
CA ARG A 312 2.28 16.86 -18.19
C ARG A 312 0.76 16.98 -18.42
N PHE A 313 -0.01 17.20 -17.35
CA PHE A 313 -1.48 17.23 -17.38
C PHE A 313 -2.03 18.49 -16.69
N PRO A 314 -1.69 19.70 -17.21
CA PRO A 314 -2.19 20.94 -16.62
C PRO A 314 -3.73 20.95 -16.66
N GLY A 315 -4.36 21.25 -15.53
CA GLY A 315 -5.82 21.34 -15.39
C GLY A 315 -6.54 20.06 -14.91
N ARG A 316 -5.84 18.97 -14.65
CA ARG A 316 -6.45 17.73 -14.11
C ARG A 316 -6.57 17.67 -12.58
N VAL A 317 -5.97 18.59 -11.86
CA VAL A 317 -6.15 18.75 -10.40
C VAL A 317 -6.88 20.05 -10.16
N THR A 318 -8.17 19.96 -9.94
CA THR A 318 -8.95 21.05 -9.39
C THR A 318 -8.72 21.08 -7.88
N LEU A 319 -8.03 22.10 -7.39
CA LEU A 319 -8.07 22.45 -5.99
C LEU A 319 -9.52 22.83 -5.67
N SER A 320 -10.26 21.91 -5.07
CA SER A 320 -11.63 22.18 -4.67
C SER A 320 -11.63 23.14 -3.47
N LYS A 321 -12.74 23.85 -3.33
CA LYS A 321 -12.96 24.93 -2.36
C LYS A 321 -12.49 24.57 -0.95
N VAL A 322 -11.80 25.51 -0.29
CA VAL A 322 -11.64 25.49 1.17
C VAL A 322 -13.04 25.44 1.78
N MET A 323 -13.44 24.29 2.29
CA MET A 323 -14.68 24.15 3.05
C MET A 323 -14.33 24.07 4.53
N PRO A 324 -15.11 24.70 5.42
CA PRO A 324 -14.97 24.40 6.84
C PRO A 324 -15.27 22.92 7.05
N TYR A 325 -14.33 22.22 7.65
CA TYR A 325 -14.41 20.79 7.90
C TYR A 325 -15.62 20.47 8.80
N ALA A 326 -16.55 19.67 8.32
CA ALA A 326 -17.60 19.13 9.15
C ALA A 326 -17.00 18.03 10.04
N SER A 327 -17.14 18.21 11.36
CA SER A 327 -16.58 17.39 12.42
C SER A 327 -17.26 16.02 12.55
N HIS A 328 -17.08 15.14 11.57
CA HIS A 328 -17.72 13.81 11.56
C HIS A 328 -16.74 12.64 11.54
N LEU A 329 -15.46 12.87 11.88
CA LEU A 329 -14.60 11.74 12.21
C LEU A 329 -15.05 11.18 13.56
N PRO A 330 -15.36 9.87 13.67
CA PRO A 330 -15.55 9.27 14.97
C PRO A 330 -14.31 9.55 15.82
N GLU A 331 -14.52 10.05 17.02
CA GLU A 331 -13.43 10.24 17.97
C GLU A 331 -12.70 8.90 18.14
N LEU A 332 -11.43 8.88 17.77
CA LEU A 332 -10.59 7.76 18.15
C LEU A 332 -10.56 7.72 19.67
N PRO A 333 -10.63 6.53 20.29
CA PRO A 333 -10.44 6.44 21.73
C PRO A 333 -9.12 7.13 22.09
N PRO A 334 -9.03 7.80 23.26
CA PRO A 334 -7.80 8.46 23.66
C PRO A 334 -6.66 7.46 23.59
N ILE A 335 -5.63 7.80 22.86
CA ILE A 335 -4.46 6.95 22.67
C ILE A 335 -3.76 6.91 24.03
N PRO A 336 -3.66 5.77 24.73
CA PRO A 336 -3.22 5.70 26.13
C PRO A 336 -1.81 6.25 26.39
N TRP A 337 -1.04 6.43 25.34
CA TRP A 337 0.33 6.96 25.36
C TRP A 337 0.46 8.34 24.71
N VAL A 338 -0.63 8.98 24.36
CA VAL A 338 -0.67 10.35 23.87
C VAL A 338 -1.42 11.19 24.89
N ASN A 339 -0.80 12.24 25.41
CA ASN A 339 -1.42 13.21 26.30
C ASN A 339 -2.47 14.05 25.55
N ASN A 340 -3.34 14.75 26.26
CA ASN A 340 -4.34 15.64 25.69
C ASN A 340 -3.75 16.78 24.84
N ASP A 341 -2.49 17.13 25.06
CA ASP A 341 -1.70 18.09 24.26
C ASP A 341 -1.07 17.42 23.02
N GLY A 342 -1.27 16.12 22.84
CA GLY A 342 -0.73 15.32 21.74
C GLY A 342 0.71 14.86 21.93
N SER A 343 1.33 15.12 23.09
CA SER A 343 2.65 14.56 23.43
C SER A 343 2.56 13.07 23.79
N LEU A 344 3.65 12.34 23.63
CA LEU A 344 3.69 10.90 23.94
C LEU A 344 3.95 10.69 25.45
N THR A 345 3.15 9.85 26.10
CA THR A 345 3.37 9.51 27.50
C THR A 345 4.47 8.44 27.64
N SER A 346 5.32 8.58 28.66
CA SER A 346 6.30 7.55 29.03
C SER A 346 5.64 6.23 29.51
N LYS A 347 4.34 6.23 29.78
CA LYS A 347 3.59 5.05 30.26
C LYS A 347 3.46 3.92 29.24
N TRP A 348 3.68 4.19 27.97
CA TRP A 348 3.66 3.11 26.95
C TRP A 348 4.89 2.22 27.01
N PHE A 349 6.00 2.75 27.50
CA PHE A 349 7.21 1.99 27.81
C PHE A 349 7.18 1.44 29.24
N GLY A 350 6.11 1.72 29.96
CA GLY A 350 5.95 1.39 31.36
C GLY A 350 5.66 -0.09 31.56
N THR A 351 6.51 -0.63 32.20
CA THR A 351 6.89 -1.80 32.98
C THR A 351 8.15 -2.44 32.41
N LEU A 352 9.14 -1.60 32.12
CA LEU A 352 10.53 -2.02 31.87
C LEU A 352 11.40 -1.78 33.11
N PHE A 353 10.79 -1.77 34.33
CA PHE A 353 11.54 -1.84 35.58
C PHE A 353 10.77 -2.72 36.58
#